data_6694172b9d5b956682939454be38f851
#
_entry.id   6694172b9d5b956682939454be38f851
#
_cell.length_a   1.000
_cell.length_b   1.000
_cell.length_c   1.000
_cell.angle_alpha   90.00
_cell.angle_beta   90.00
_cell.angle_gamma   90.00
#
_symmetry.space_group_name_H-M   'P 1'
#
loop_
_entity.id
_entity.type
_entity.pdbx_description
1 polymer ?
#
loop_
_entity_poly.entity_id
_entity_poly.type
_entity_poly.pdbx_seq_one_letter_code
_entity_poly.pdbx_strand_id
1 'polypeptide(L)'
;EQNQPLPYANVVILSLPDSAFVNGTVSAEDGSFSLNATVSDQIIRITSVGYNTVYKPVQPADLGTVRLIPDTQLLNEVVIKGDLPRTRVKGDAMVTTVTGSILEKAGTGNDLLNKIPGVSAEEGSVNVFGSGAAEIYINGRKMRDASELEQLESNNIKSVEVVRNPGARYDASVAAVIRIFTKKPEGEGFGFNNRTGIYYRYNWSELNQFNFNYRKGGFDLGGMIFGMDSRDEDNKKVIQETFLEKTWRQESDLSSWVHTQN
;
A
#
# COMPACT_ATOMS: atom_id res chain seq x y z
N GLU A 1 27.52 8.70 -5.87
CA GLU A 1 26.20 8.81 -6.48
C GLU A 1 26.08 8.13 -7.86
N GLN A 2 27.15 7.74 -8.51
CA GLN A 2 27.11 7.09 -9.81
C GLN A 2 27.62 5.66 -9.68
N ASN A 3 26.79 4.67 -10.09
CA ASN A 3 27.08 3.23 -10.07
C ASN A 3 27.22 2.58 -8.69
N GLN A 4 26.53 3.09 -7.67
CA GLN A 4 26.43 2.37 -6.40
C GLN A 4 25.26 1.39 -6.43
N PRO A 5 25.41 0.19 -5.83
CA PRO A 5 24.29 -0.73 -5.67
C PRO A 5 23.16 -0.09 -4.86
N LEU A 6 21.93 -0.33 -5.30
CA LEU A 6 20.74 0.19 -4.63
C LEU A 6 20.08 -0.95 -3.85
N PRO A 7 20.26 -1.01 -2.53
CA PRO A 7 19.64 -2.03 -1.71
C PRO A 7 18.14 -1.77 -1.52
N TYR A 8 17.39 -2.84 -1.31
CA TYR A 8 15.97 -2.83 -0.95
C TYR A 8 15.05 -2.14 -1.99
N ALA A 9 15.44 -2.10 -3.26
CA ALA A 9 14.56 -1.71 -4.33
C ALA A 9 13.48 -2.80 -4.55
N ASN A 10 12.23 -2.40 -4.75
CA ASN A 10 11.15 -3.32 -5.08
C ASN A 10 11.23 -3.75 -6.54
N VAL A 11 11.22 -5.04 -6.79
CA VAL A 11 11.17 -5.65 -8.13
C VAL A 11 9.92 -6.51 -8.20
N VAL A 12 8.96 -6.12 -9.03
CA VAL A 12 7.63 -6.72 -9.10
C VAL A 12 7.33 -7.15 -10.53
N ILE A 13 6.79 -8.34 -10.69
CA ILE A 13 6.21 -8.81 -11.94
C ILE A 13 4.71 -8.55 -11.92
N LEU A 14 4.22 -7.88 -12.96
CA LEU A 14 2.82 -7.58 -13.17
C LEU A 14 2.35 -8.29 -14.44
N SER A 15 1.12 -8.80 -14.43
CA SER A 15 0.44 -9.30 -15.62
C SER A 15 -0.02 -8.15 -16.53
N LEU A 16 -0.13 -8.43 -17.82
CA LEU A 16 -0.71 -7.50 -18.79
C LEU A 16 -2.03 -8.10 -19.32
N PRO A 17 -3.07 -7.28 -19.58
CA PRO A 17 -3.09 -5.80 -19.53
C PRO A 17 -3.50 -5.20 -18.19
N ASP A 18 -3.93 -6.01 -17.22
CA ASP A 18 -4.58 -5.58 -15.96
C ASP A 18 -3.60 -5.06 -14.90
N SER A 19 -2.28 -5.26 -15.11
CA SER A 19 -1.23 -4.89 -14.15
C SER A 19 -1.37 -5.55 -12.78
N ALA A 20 -2.07 -6.70 -12.70
CA ALA A 20 -2.21 -7.43 -11.46
C ALA A 20 -0.87 -7.98 -10.97
N PHE A 21 -0.68 -8.03 -9.66
CA PHE A 21 0.52 -8.54 -9.03
C PHE A 21 0.66 -10.05 -9.26
N VAL A 22 1.81 -10.48 -9.79
CA VAL A 22 2.13 -11.90 -10.02
C VAL A 22 3.15 -12.38 -9.00
N ASN A 23 4.28 -11.71 -8.89
CA ASN A 23 5.38 -12.08 -8.01
C ASN A 23 6.26 -10.87 -7.72
N GLY A 24 7.08 -10.92 -6.66
CA GLY A 24 7.97 -9.82 -6.33
C GLY A 24 9.09 -10.21 -5.38
N THR A 25 10.15 -9.41 -5.42
CA THR A 25 11.32 -9.51 -4.54
C THR A 25 11.85 -8.11 -4.23
N VAL A 26 12.83 -8.04 -3.33
CA VAL A 26 13.61 -6.82 -3.09
C VAL A 26 15.08 -7.09 -3.42
N SER A 27 15.79 -6.06 -3.87
CA SER A 27 17.24 -6.17 -4.05
C SER A 27 17.96 -6.35 -2.70
N ALA A 28 19.02 -7.15 -2.71
CA ALA A 28 19.90 -7.36 -1.57
C ALA A 28 20.76 -6.12 -1.28
N GLU A 29 21.60 -6.17 -0.25
CA GLU A 29 22.48 -5.06 0.12
C GLU A 29 23.47 -4.68 -0.99
N ASP A 30 23.86 -5.65 -1.81
CA ASP A 30 24.72 -5.47 -2.98
C ASP A 30 23.97 -5.04 -4.25
N GLY A 31 22.64 -4.80 -4.15
CA GLY A 31 21.77 -4.43 -5.25
C GLY A 31 21.35 -5.59 -6.14
N SER A 32 21.78 -6.82 -5.88
CA SER A 32 21.40 -8.00 -6.66
C SER A 32 19.98 -8.44 -6.34
N PHE A 33 19.30 -9.04 -7.33
CA PHE A 33 17.98 -9.67 -7.13
C PHE A 33 17.79 -10.87 -8.06
N SER A 34 16.97 -11.79 -7.64
CA SER A 34 16.54 -12.94 -8.44
C SER A 34 15.04 -13.13 -8.29
N LEU A 35 14.35 -13.41 -9.39
CA LEU A 35 12.91 -13.53 -9.42
C LEU A 35 12.48 -14.57 -10.47
N ASN A 36 11.63 -15.52 -10.07
CA ASN A 36 11.06 -16.49 -10.99
C ASN A 36 9.91 -15.85 -11.78
N ALA A 37 10.02 -15.86 -13.09
CA ALA A 37 9.02 -15.31 -14.01
C ALA A 37 8.56 -16.35 -15.01
N THR A 38 7.30 -16.30 -15.41
CA THR A 38 6.76 -17.06 -16.54
C THR A 38 6.70 -16.13 -17.75
N VAL A 39 7.29 -16.54 -18.86
CA VAL A 39 7.54 -15.68 -20.04
C VAL A 39 6.29 -15.55 -20.90
N SER A 40 5.24 -14.87 -20.49
CA SER A 40 4.22 -14.34 -21.41
C SER A 40 3.38 -13.28 -20.74
N ASP A 41 3.13 -12.19 -21.43
CA ASP A 41 2.22 -11.11 -21.02
C ASP A 41 2.52 -10.52 -19.63
N GLN A 42 3.82 -10.34 -19.32
CA GLN A 42 4.26 -9.82 -18.04
C GLN A 42 5.27 -8.70 -18.22
N ILE A 43 5.27 -7.76 -17.28
CA ILE A 43 6.20 -6.63 -17.19
C ILE A 43 6.83 -6.58 -15.81
N ILE A 44 8.12 -6.25 -15.76
CA ILE A 44 8.83 -6.02 -14.50
C ILE A 44 8.76 -4.53 -14.19
N ARG A 45 8.26 -4.21 -13.01
CA ARG A 45 8.27 -2.86 -12.44
C ARG A 45 9.31 -2.80 -11.33
N ILE A 46 10.25 -1.86 -11.43
CA ILE A 46 11.28 -1.64 -10.42
C ILE A 46 11.07 -0.27 -9.82
N THR A 47 10.91 -0.23 -8.50
CA THR A 47 10.67 1.01 -7.76
C THR A 47 11.59 1.11 -6.55
N SER A 48 12.00 2.32 -6.25
CA SER A 48 12.67 2.68 -5.02
C SER A 48 12.35 4.12 -4.67
N VAL A 49 12.29 4.41 -3.38
CA VAL A 49 11.93 5.74 -2.90
C VAL A 49 12.99 6.76 -3.31
N GLY A 50 12.57 7.86 -3.93
CA GLY A 50 13.47 8.91 -4.44
C GLY A 50 14.00 8.63 -5.85
N TYR A 51 13.49 7.62 -6.53
CA TYR A 51 13.88 7.27 -7.89
C TYR A 51 12.66 7.12 -8.80
N ASN A 52 12.85 7.43 -10.08
CA ASN A 52 11.84 7.19 -11.10
C ASN A 52 11.60 5.68 -11.28
N THR A 53 10.33 5.31 -11.41
CA THR A 53 9.94 3.92 -11.68
C THR A 53 10.46 3.46 -13.04
N VAL A 54 11.04 2.27 -13.09
CA VAL A 54 11.52 1.65 -14.33
C VAL A 54 10.67 0.44 -14.65
N TYR A 55 10.25 0.33 -15.91
CA TYR A 55 9.55 -0.83 -16.45
C TYR A 55 10.46 -1.56 -17.45
N LYS A 56 10.50 -2.89 -17.37
CA LYS A 56 11.24 -3.77 -18.29
C LYS A 56 10.36 -4.95 -18.72
N PRO A 57 10.41 -5.36 -19.98
CA PRO A 57 9.75 -6.60 -20.38
C PRO A 57 10.40 -7.79 -19.67
N VAL A 58 9.60 -8.80 -19.34
CA VAL A 58 10.13 -10.08 -18.83
C VAL A 58 10.84 -10.79 -19.97
N GLN A 59 12.11 -11.14 -19.75
CA GLN A 59 12.95 -11.89 -20.68
C GLN A 59 13.49 -13.14 -19.97
N PRO A 60 13.67 -14.26 -20.67
CA PRO A 60 14.12 -15.52 -20.06
C PRO A 60 15.63 -15.55 -19.75
N ALA A 61 16.25 -14.40 -19.63
CA ALA A 61 17.68 -14.24 -19.41
C ALA A 61 17.98 -13.19 -18.35
N ASP A 62 19.25 -13.05 -18.03
CA ASP A 62 19.73 -12.00 -17.15
C ASP A 62 19.31 -10.61 -17.65
N LEU A 63 18.66 -9.84 -16.79
CA LEU A 63 18.25 -8.46 -17.08
C LEU A 63 19.43 -7.48 -17.14
N GLY A 64 20.62 -7.95 -16.74
CA GLY A 64 21.81 -7.12 -16.59
C GLY A 64 21.62 -6.03 -15.52
N THR A 65 22.43 -4.99 -15.63
CA THR A 65 22.34 -3.87 -14.68
C THR A 65 21.21 -2.93 -15.05
N VAL A 66 20.23 -2.78 -14.16
CA VAL A 66 19.16 -1.79 -14.30
C VAL A 66 19.51 -0.53 -13.51
N ARG A 67 19.58 0.61 -14.20
CA ARG A 67 19.88 1.90 -13.59
C ARG A 67 18.57 2.63 -13.27
N LEU A 68 18.42 3.06 -12.01
CA LEU A 68 17.35 3.95 -11.59
C LEU A 68 17.87 5.39 -11.61
N ILE A 69 17.04 6.29 -12.12
CA ILE A 69 17.34 7.73 -12.19
C ILE A 69 16.67 8.39 -11.00
N PRO A 70 17.40 9.21 -10.20
CA PRO A 70 16.78 9.97 -9.12
C PRO A 70 15.62 10.83 -9.64
N ASP A 71 14.52 10.87 -8.89
CA ASP A 71 13.38 11.73 -9.21
C ASP A 71 13.71 13.17 -8.77
N THR A 72 14.11 13.98 -9.75
CA THR A 72 14.47 15.38 -9.50
C THR A 72 13.27 16.29 -9.20
N GLN A 73 12.05 15.85 -9.47
CA GLN A 73 10.86 16.63 -9.10
C GLN A 73 10.61 16.64 -7.58
N LEU A 74 11.07 15.60 -6.88
CA LEU A 74 11.07 15.58 -5.41
C LEU A 74 12.16 16.47 -4.79
N LEU A 75 13.11 16.96 -5.60
CA LEU A 75 14.25 17.76 -5.14
C LEU A 75 14.09 19.27 -5.34
N ASN A 76 13.03 19.74 -6.01
CA ASN A 76 12.88 21.14 -6.38
C ASN A 76 12.09 22.03 -5.40
N GLU A 77 11.67 21.50 -4.25
CA GLU A 77 11.04 22.34 -3.24
C GLU A 77 11.66 22.10 -1.88
N VAL A 78 12.48 23.06 -1.47
CA VAL A 78 13.17 23.14 -0.18
C VAL A 78 14.29 22.10 -0.02
N VAL A 79 15.53 22.58 0.06
CA VAL A 79 16.67 21.86 0.62
C VAL A 79 16.41 21.55 2.11
N ILE A 80 15.43 20.70 2.36
CA ILE A 80 15.46 19.80 3.49
C ILE A 80 16.28 18.62 2.96
N LYS A 81 17.41 18.35 3.54
CA LYS A 81 18.05 17.04 3.52
C LYS A 81 17.05 16.08 4.15
N GLY A 82 15.98 15.74 3.43
CA GLY A 82 15.06 14.66 3.77
C GLY A 82 15.88 13.40 3.66
N ASP A 83 16.29 12.87 4.79
CA ASP A 83 17.01 11.61 4.80
C ASP A 83 16.16 10.57 4.05
N LEU A 84 16.77 9.88 3.10
CA LEU A 84 16.19 8.70 2.49
C LEU A 84 15.74 7.76 3.61
N PRO A 85 14.61 7.05 3.47
CA PRO A 85 14.14 6.16 4.50
C PRO A 85 15.19 5.11 4.80
N ARG A 86 15.54 5.00 6.08
CA ARG A 86 16.53 4.02 6.53
C ARG A 86 15.83 2.70 6.78
N THR A 87 16.11 1.73 5.93
CA THR A 87 15.69 0.34 6.14
C THR A 87 16.87 -0.45 6.69
N ARG A 88 16.61 -1.21 7.77
CA ARG A 88 17.62 -2.06 8.41
C ARG A 88 16.98 -3.39 8.84
N VAL A 89 17.77 -4.45 8.81
CA VAL A 89 17.37 -5.73 9.38
C VAL A 89 17.62 -5.71 10.89
N LYS A 90 16.61 -6.10 11.65
CA LYS A 90 16.68 -6.22 13.11
C LYS A 90 16.06 -7.56 13.53
N GLY A 91 16.89 -8.55 13.78
CA GLY A 91 16.44 -9.92 14.05
C GLY A 91 15.75 -10.50 12.81
N ASP A 92 14.49 -10.89 12.97
CA ASP A 92 13.62 -11.45 11.95
C ASP A 92 12.81 -10.39 11.17
N ALA A 93 12.96 -9.12 11.55
CA ALA A 93 12.19 -8.02 11.00
C ALA A 93 13.05 -7.08 10.15
N MET A 94 12.51 -6.65 9.04
CA MET A 94 13.00 -5.51 8.26
C MET A 94 12.29 -4.24 8.75
N VAL A 95 13.05 -3.30 9.33
CA VAL A 95 12.54 -2.08 9.95
C VAL A 95 12.82 -0.90 9.05
N THR A 96 11.76 -0.24 8.58
CA THR A 96 11.85 1.01 7.82
C THR A 96 11.42 2.19 8.71
N THR A 97 12.32 3.16 8.86
CA THR A 97 12.04 4.40 9.61
C THR A 97 11.30 5.37 8.71
N VAL A 98 10.14 5.84 9.17
CA VAL A 98 9.30 6.80 8.45
C VAL A 98 9.59 8.22 8.92
N THR A 99 9.70 8.42 10.24
CA THR A 99 9.97 9.73 10.83
C THR A 99 11.25 10.35 10.28
N GLY A 100 11.15 11.62 9.84
CA GLY A 100 12.27 12.38 9.28
C GLY A 100 12.63 11.98 7.85
N SER A 101 11.83 11.14 7.19
CA SER A 101 12.06 10.73 5.81
C SER A 101 10.95 11.23 4.87
N ILE A 102 11.19 11.13 3.57
CA ILE A 102 10.19 11.47 2.55
C ILE A 102 8.92 10.62 2.66
N LEU A 103 8.98 9.48 3.35
CA LEU A 103 7.82 8.61 3.59
C LEU A 103 6.74 9.28 4.47
N GLU A 104 7.07 10.30 5.26
CA GLU A 104 6.06 11.06 6.00
C GLU A 104 5.03 11.74 5.09
N LYS A 105 5.40 12.00 3.83
CA LYS A 105 4.55 12.64 2.83
C LYS A 105 3.88 11.63 1.89
N ALA A 106 3.89 10.35 2.23
CA ALA A 106 3.35 9.31 1.36
C ALA A 106 1.82 9.38 1.18
N GLY A 107 1.11 10.00 2.12
CA GLY A 107 -0.35 10.06 2.14
C GLY A 107 -0.95 9.19 3.24
N THR A 108 -1.70 8.18 2.88
CA THR A 108 -2.31 7.21 3.80
C THR A 108 -1.33 6.12 4.25
N GLY A 109 -1.71 5.32 5.25
CA GLY A 109 -0.95 4.12 5.64
C GLY A 109 -0.84 3.12 4.49
N ASN A 110 -1.87 3.01 3.66
CA ASN A 110 -1.86 2.16 2.47
C ASN A 110 -0.82 2.64 1.44
N ASP A 111 -0.81 3.95 1.13
CA ASP A 111 0.17 4.57 0.24
C ASP A 111 1.61 4.40 0.76
N LEU A 112 1.76 4.52 2.09
CA LEU A 112 3.05 4.29 2.73
C LEU A 112 3.52 2.85 2.57
N LEU A 113 2.65 1.86 2.83
CA LEU A 113 3.00 0.44 2.74
C LEU A 113 3.45 0.06 1.32
N ASN A 114 2.87 0.66 0.29
CA ASN A 114 3.32 0.48 -1.10
C ASN A 114 4.74 0.99 -1.37
N LYS A 115 5.25 1.86 -0.50
CA LYS A 115 6.63 2.38 -0.59
C LYS A 115 7.60 1.65 0.34
N ILE A 116 7.11 0.72 1.17
CA ILE A 116 7.96 -0.12 2.03
C ILE A 116 8.57 -1.24 1.21
N PRO A 117 9.89 -1.46 1.30
CA PRO A 117 10.54 -2.55 0.59
C PRO A 117 9.94 -3.92 0.92
N GLY A 118 9.57 -4.67 -0.12
CA GLY A 118 9.03 -6.02 0.01
C GLY A 118 7.55 -6.10 0.37
N VAL A 119 6.81 -5.00 0.27
CA VAL A 119 5.37 -4.95 0.53
C VAL A 119 4.63 -4.47 -0.71
N SER A 120 3.45 -5.04 -0.99
CA SER A 120 2.45 -4.54 -1.92
C SER A 120 1.14 -4.39 -1.17
N ALA A 121 0.53 -3.21 -1.26
CA ALA A 121 -0.75 -2.90 -0.63
C ALA A 121 -1.72 -2.41 -1.72
N GLU A 122 -2.72 -3.23 -2.06
CA GLU A 122 -3.69 -2.93 -3.10
C GLU A 122 -5.10 -3.23 -2.56
N GLU A 123 -6.02 -2.29 -2.72
CA GLU A 123 -7.44 -2.40 -2.41
C GLU A 123 -7.78 -3.13 -1.08
N GLY A 124 -7.05 -2.79 -0.02
CA GLY A 124 -7.27 -3.38 1.32
C GLY A 124 -6.59 -4.74 1.55
N SER A 125 -5.88 -5.28 0.56
CA SER A 125 -5.05 -6.46 0.69
C SER A 125 -3.58 -6.07 0.77
N VAL A 126 -2.87 -6.55 1.78
CA VAL A 126 -1.44 -6.28 1.94
C VAL A 126 -0.67 -7.59 1.89
N ASN A 127 0.27 -7.65 0.95
CA ASN A 127 1.10 -8.82 0.71
C ASN A 127 2.58 -8.52 0.96
N VAL A 128 3.28 -9.47 1.54
CA VAL A 128 4.74 -9.44 1.70
C VAL A 128 5.37 -10.37 0.67
N PHE A 129 6.31 -9.86 -0.10
CA PHE A 129 6.94 -10.60 -1.20
C PHE A 129 7.61 -11.87 -0.69
N GLY A 130 7.26 -12.99 -1.34
CA GLY A 130 7.77 -14.33 -0.99
C GLY A 130 7.11 -14.98 0.23
N SER A 131 6.23 -14.26 0.95
CA SER A 131 5.50 -14.84 2.10
C SER A 131 3.99 -14.88 1.88
N GLY A 132 3.42 -13.93 1.10
CA GLY A 132 1.97 -13.85 0.85
C GLY A 132 1.26 -12.83 1.72
N ALA A 133 -0.03 -13.05 1.98
CA ALA A 133 -0.88 -12.13 2.73
C ALA A 133 -0.34 -11.89 4.16
N ALA A 134 -0.29 -10.62 4.55
CA ALA A 134 0.22 -10.21 5.84
C ALA A 134 -0.89 -9.83 6.83
N GLU A 135 -0.73 -10.23 8.08
CA GLU A 135 -1.48 -9.63 9.17
C GLU A 135 -0.86 -8.30 9.60
N ILE A 136 -1.70 -7.29 9.82
CA ILE A 136 -1.25 -5.94 10.18
C ILE A 136 -1.56 -5.67 11.65
N TYR A 137 -0.57 -5.12 12.34
CA TYR A 137 -0.68 -4.70 13.72
C TYR A 137 -0.32 -3.22 13.84
N ILE A 138 -1.21 -2.42 14.42
CA ILE A 138 -1.00 -1.00 14.70
C ILE A 138 -0.80 -0.84 16.21
N ASN A 139 0.40 -0.42 16.63
CA ASN A 139 0.81 -0.31 18.03
C ASN A 139 0.53 -1.59 18.85
N GLY A 140 0.75 -2.76 18.25
CA GLY A 140 0.54 -4.07 18.88
C GLY A 140 -0.89 -4.62 18.84
N ARG A 141 -1.87 -3.85 18.36
CA ARG A 141 -3.26 -4.28 18.16
C ARG A 141 -3.45 -4.75 16.71
N LYS A 142 -4.02 -5.93 16.52
CA LYS A 142 -4.37 -6.43 15.19
C LYS A 142 -5.38 -5.47 14.53
N MET A 143 -5.13 -5.12 13.29
CA MET A 143 -6.03 -4.34 12.46
C MET A 143 -7.36 -5.09 12.25
N ARG A 144 -8.48 -4.41 12.28
CA ARG A 144 -9.82 -4.99 12.14
C ARG A 144 -10.29 -5.03 10.69
N ASP A 145 -10.06 -3.94 9.98
CA ASP A 145 -10.41 -3.80 8.57
C ASP A 145 -9.45 -2.84 7.83
N ALA A 146 -9.52 -2.87 6.49
CA ALA A 146 -8.62 -2.11 5.63
C ALA A 146 -8.77 -0.59 5.76
N SER A 147 -9.94 -0.11 6.20
CA SER A 147 -10.19 1.33 6.35
C SER A 147 -9.28 1.98 7.39
N GLU A 148 -8.78 1.21 8.35
CA GLU A 148 -7.82 1.71 9.34
C GLU A 148 -6.50 2.19 8.68
N LEU A 149 -6.07 1.56 7.57
CA LEU A 149 -4.89 2.01 6.82
C LEU A 149 -5.17 3.28 6.01
N GLU A 150 -6.36 3.37 5.44
CA GLU A 150 -6.76 4.57 4.70
C GLU A 150 -6.90 5.79 5.60
N GLN A 151 -7.28 5.56 6.86
CA GLN A 151 -7.44 6.60 7.87
C GLN A 151 -6.12 7.00 8.54
N LEU A 152 -5.12 6.12 8.50
CA LEU A 152 -3.84 6.35 9.13
C LEU A 152 -2.96 7.21 8.22
N GLU A 153 -2.71 8.45 8.62
CA GLU A 153 -1.81 9.35 7.90
C GLU A 153 -0.35 8.94 8.07
N SER A 154 0.41 8.93 6.97
CA SER A 154 1.83 8.54 6.96
C SER A 154 2.71 9.42 7.86
N ASN A 155 2.37 10.70 8.02
CA ASN A 155 3.06 11.63 8.90
C ASN A 155 2.94 11.26 10.39
N ASN A 156 1.91 10.49 10.76
CA ASN A 156 1.70 9.96 12.11
C ASN A 156 2.42 8.62 12.35
N ILE A 157 3.02 8.04 11.32
CA ILE A 157 3.74 6.78 11.44
C ILE A 157 5.21 7.05 11.81
N LYS A 158 5.70 6.34 12.81
CA LYS A 158 7.10 6.38 13.24
C LYS A 158 7.97 5.43 12.46
N SER A 159 7.53 4.17 12.35
CA SER A 159 8.25 3.10 11.68
C SER A 159 7.32 1.97 11.28
N VAL A 160 7.73 1.20 10.29
CA VAL A 160 7.08 -0.03 9.84
C VAL A 160 8.08 -1.17 9.94
N GLU A 161 7.67 -2.28 10.57
CA GLU A 161 8.44 -3.50 10.65
C GLU A 161 7.75 -4.60 9.84
N VAL A 162 8.48 -5.23 8.93
CA VAL A 162 8.01 -6.34 8.10
C VAL A 162 8.68 -7.63 8.58
N VAL A 163 7.88 -8.58 9.05
CA VAL A 163 8.33 -9.91 9.54
C VAL A 163 7.85 -10.97 8.55
N ARG A 164 8.78 -11.62 7.86
CA ARG A 164 8.46 -12.63 6.84
C ARG A 164 8.15 -14.00 7.41
N ASN A 165 8.77 -14.33 8.54
CA ASN A 165 8.56 -15.61 9.24
C ASN A 165 8.19 -15.30 10.70
N PRO A 166 6.90 -15.07 11.00
CA PRO A 166 6.49 -14.51 12.29
C PRO A 166 6.67 -15.46 13.50
N GLY A 167 7.02 -16.71 13.26
CA GLY A 167 7.31 -17.69 14.31
C GLY A 167 6.13 -17.97 15.24
N ALA A 168 6.40 -18.65 16.36
CA ALA A 168 5.38 -19.20 17.28
C ALA A 168 4.59 -18.14 18.09
N ARG A 169 4.85 -16.84 17.91
CA ARG A 169 4.08 -15.76 18.55
C ARG A 169 2.76 -15.48 17.87
N TYR A 170 2.60 -15.94 16.65
CA TYR A 170 1.44 -15.73 15.80
C TYR A 170 0.82 -17.07 15.45
N ASP A 171 -0.41 -17.04 14.95
CA ASP A 171 -1.07 -18.25 14.48
C ASP A 171 -0.26 -18.91 13.35
N ALA A 172 -0.26 -20.22 13.30
CA ALA A 172 0.50 -20.99 12.31
C ALA A 172 0.06 -20.73 10.85
N SER A 173 -1.14 -20.18 10.66
CA SER A 173 -1.67 -19.77 9.36
C SER A 173 -1.14 -18.43 8.88
N VAL A 174 -0.48 -17.63 9.74
CA VAL A 174 0.02 -16.29 9.43
C VAL A 174 1.32 -16.39 8.65
N ALA A 175 1.27 -16.03 7.38
CA ALA A 175 2.42 -16.11 6.48
C ALA A 175 3.43 -14.97 6.70
N ALA A 176 2.93 -13.76 7.02
CA ALA A 176 3.75 -12.59 7.29
C ALA A 176 3.05 -11.64 8.27
N VAL A 177 3.81 -10.79 8.93
CA VAL A 177 3.29 -9.77 9.85
C VAL A 177 3.90 -8.41 9.54
N ILE A 178 3.07 -7.38 9.50
CA ILE A 178 3.49 -5.99 9.40
C ILE A 178 3.11 -5.28 10.71
N ARG A 179 4.10 -4.70 11.39
CA ARG A 179 3.89 -3.92 12.60
C ARG A 179 4.10 -2.45 12.31
N ILE A 180 3.07 -1.66 12.45
CA ILE A 180 3.08 -0.21 12.27
C ILE A 180 3.14 0.44 13.66
N PHE A 181 4.17 1.25 13.87
CA PHE A 181 4.31 2.04 15.08
C PHE A 181 4.03 3.50 14.77
N THR A 182 3.06 4.08 15.44
CA THR A 182 2.73 5.50 15.29
C THR A 182 3.61 6.36 16.18
N LYS A 183 3.74 7.64 15.83
CA LYS A 183 4.31 8.65 16.73
C LYS A 183 3.42 8.76 17.96
N LYS A 184 4.04 8.86 19.13
CA LYS A 184 3.28 9.27 20.31
C LYS A 184 2.92 10.73 20.11
N PRO A 185 1.66 11.14 20.31
CA PRO A 185 1.33 12.57 20.34
C PRO A 185 2.18 13.27 21.39
N GLU A 186 2.86 14.34 21.00
CA GLU A 186 3.66 15.15 21.92
C GLU A 186 2.78 16.26 22.52
N GLY A 187 2.94 16.48 23.84
CA GLY A 187 2.23 17.52 24.57
C GLY A 187 0.96 17.06 25.29
N GLU A 188 0.51 17.92 26.20
CA GLU A 188 -0.78 17.83 26.88
C GLU A 188 -1.77 18.76 26.19
N GLY A 189 -3.04 18.40 26.17
CA GLY A 189 -4.09 19.22 25.59
C GLY A 189 -5.16 18.42 24.85
N PHE A 190 -5.96 19.17 24.11
CA PHE A 190 -7.02 18.64 23.23
C PHE A 190 -6.60 18.81 21.78
N GLY A 191 -6.69 17.74 21.02
CA GLY A 191 -6.48 17.74 19.57
C GLY A 191 -7.72 17.23 18.85
N PHE A 192 -7.97 17.73 17.65
CA PHE A 192 -8.99 17.19 16.77
C PHE A 192 -8.51 17.25 15.32
N ASN A 193 -9.03 16.33 14.53
CA ASN A 193 -8.83 16.29 13.09
C ASN A 193 -10.17 15.95 12.43
N ASN A 194 -10.50 16.66 11.37
CA ASN A 194 -11.68 16.36 10.55
C ASN A 194 -11.23 16.06 9.12
N ARG A 195 -11.72 14.96 8.57
CA ARG A 195 -11.53 14.57 7.17
C ARG A 195 -12.88 14.44 6.51
N THR A 196 -13.10 15.24 5.47
CA THR A 196 -14.29 15.16 4.61
C THR A 196 -13.84 14.70 3.23
N GLY A 197 -14.47 13.63 2.73
CA GLY A 197 -14.33 13.16 1.37
C GLY A 197 -15.63 13.34 0.61
N ILE A 198 -15.57 13.93 -0.57
CA ILE A 198 -16.70 14.03 -1.47
C ILE A 198 -16.32 13.30 -2.75
N TYR A 199 -17.12 12.34 -3.14
CA TYR A 199 -16.87 11.51 -4.30
C TYR A 199 -18.04 11.61 -5.27
N TYR A 200 -17.75 11.65 -6.56
CA TYR A 200 -18.75 11.60 -7.61
C TYR A 200 -18.40 10.48 -8.59
N ARG A 201 -19.28 9.52 -8.72
CA ARG A 201 -19.16 8.47 -9.74
C ARG A 201 -20.34 8.51 -10.71
N TYR A 202 -21.51 8.32 -10.28
CA TYR A 202 -22.80 8.57 -10.97
C TYR A 202 -23.68 9.46 -10.10
N ASN A 203 -23.51 9.34 -8.80
CA ASN A 203 -24.16 10.15 -7.76
C ASN A 203 -23.11 10.71 -6.80
N TRP A 204 -23.49 11.73 -6.04
CA TRP A 204 -22.66 12.28 -4.99
C TRP A 204 -22.66 11.35 -3.79
N SER A 205 -21.49 11.05 -3.28
CA SER A 205 -21.26 10.32 -2.04
C SER A 205 -20.39 11.17 -1.12
N GLU A 206 -20.69 11.16 0.15
CA GLU A 206 -20.00 11.96 1.17
C GLU A 206 -19.50 11.05 2.28
N LEU A 207 -18.30 11.33 2.75
CA LEU A 207 -17.66 10.68 3.89
C LEU A 207 -17.17 11.76 4.84
N ASN A 208 -17.56 11.68 6.10
CA ASN A 208 -17.08 12.55 7.16
C ASN A 208 -16.48 11.73 8.29
N GLN A 209 -15.29 12.09 8.69
CA GLN A 209 -14.59 11.47 9.81
C GLN A 209 -14.06 12.55 10.73
N PHE A 210 -14.47 12.50 11.98
CA PHE A 210 -14.00 13.39 13.03
C PHE A 210 -13.25 12.59 14.09
N ASN A 211 -11.96 12.90 14.29
CA ASN A 211 -11.14 12.31 15.31
C ASN A 211 -10.88 13.35 16.40
N PHE A 212 -10.89 12.94 17.65
CA PHE A 212 -10.47 13.77 18.77
C PHE A 212 -9.57 13.00 19.73
N ASN A 213 -8.70 13.73 20.39
CA ASN A 213 -7.86 13.20 21.44
C ASN A 213 -7.67 14.25 22.55
N TYR A 214 -7.62 13.78 23.77
CA TYR A 214 -7.32 14.58 24.94
C TYR A 214 -6.27 13.89 25.80
N ARG A 215 -5.22 14.63 26.18
CA ARG A 215 -4.14 14.11 27.02
C ARG A 215 -3.83 15.07 28.13
N LYS A 216 -3.75 14.58 29.36
CA LYS A 216 -3.31 15.34 30.51
C LYS A 216 -2.83 14.42 31.65
N GLY A 217 -1.63 14.69 32.21
CA GLY A 217 -1.13 14.02 33.43
C GLY A 217 -1.04 12.49 33.29
N GLY A 218 -0.70 11.96 32.07
CA GLY A 218 -0.65 10.51 31.81
C GLY A 218 -2.01 9.89 31.46
N PHE A 219 -3.10 10.65 31.51
CA PHE A 219 -4.40 10.25 31.01
C PHE A 219 -4.48 10.57 29.50
N ASP A 220 -4.93 9.60 28.70
CA ASP A 220 -5.08 9.71 27.26
C ASP A 220 -6.46 9.18 26.86
N LEU A 221 -7.31 10.05 26.29
CA LEU A 221 -8.64 9.74 25.79
C LEU A 221 -8.73 10.13 24.33
N GLY A 222 -9.10 9.19 23.47
CA GLY A 222 -9.34 9.46 22.05
C GLY A 222 -10.60 8.80 21.57
N GLY A 223 -11.18 9.36 20.52
CA GLY A 223 -12.35 8.81 19.86
C GLY A 223 -12.46 9.26 18.42
N MET A 224 -13.32 8.56 17.70
CA MET A 224 -13.63 8.82 16.29
C MET A 224 -15.14 8.76 16.10
N ILE A 225 -15.67 9.70 15.33
CA ILE A 225 -17.01 9.70 14.80
C ILE A 225 -16.89 9.61 13.28
N PHE A 226 -17.59 8.66 12.70
CA PHE A 226 -17.58 8.40 11.27
C PHE A 226 -19.01 8.45 10.73
N GLY A 227 -19.20 9.09 9.59
CA GLY A 227 -20.45 9.11 8.86
C GLY A 227 -20.19 8.98 7.36
N MET A 228 -20.99 8.17 6.69
CA MET A 228 -20.93 7.99 5.24
C MET A 228 -22.33 7.98 4.67
N ASP A 229 -22.53 8.75 3.60
CA ASP A 229 -23.68 8.65 2.70
C ASP A 229 -23.15 8.26 1.32
N SER A 230 -23.47 7.05 0.89
CA SER A 230 -23.03 6.51 -0.40
C SER A 230 -24.21 6.12 -1.25
N ARG A 231 -24.21 6.58 -2.50
CA ARG A 231 -25.23 6.27 -3.51
C ARG A 231 -24.53 5.66 -4.70
N ASP A 232 -24.71 4.36 -4.86
CA ASP A 232 -24.20 3.60 -6.00
C ASP A 232 -25.34 3.22 -6.95
N GLU A 233 -25.06 3.40 -8.24
CA GLU A 233 -25.94 2.96 -9.33
C GLU A 233 -25.13 2.05 -10.25
N ASP A 234 -25.57 0.82 -10.43
CA ASP A 234 -24.98 -0.14 -11.34
C ASP A 234 -25.94 -0.47 -12.47
N ASN A 235 -25.55 -0.13 -13.68
CA ASN A 235 -26.32 -0.41 -14.90
C ASN A 235 -25.56 -1.44 -15.73
N LYS A 236 -26.10 -2.64 -15.81
CA LYS A 236 -25.49 -3.78 -16.48
C LYS A 236 -26.32 -4.23 -17.67
N LYS A 237 -25.74 -4.16 -18.85
CA LYS A 237 -26.32 -4.74 -20.05
C LYS A 237 -25.68 -6.10 -20.31
N VAL A 238 -26.48 -7.14 -20.26
CA VAL A 238 -26.06 -8.52 -20.54
C VAL A 238 -26.61 -8.94 -21.90
N ILE A 239 -25.74 -9.30 -22.82
CA ILE A 239 -26.11 -9.87 -24.11
C ILE A 239 -25.59 -11.31 -24.11
N GLN A 240 -26.52 -12.24 -24.24
CA GLN A 240 -26.20 -13.67 -24.34
C GLN A 240 -26.60 -14.18 -25.71
N GLU A 241 -25.66 -14.78 -26.43
CA GLU A 241 -25.91 -15.40 -27.73
C GLU A 241 -25.62 -16.91 -27.63
N THR A 242 -26.60 -17.71 -28.07
CA THR A 242 -26.45 -19.16 -28.14
C THR A 242 -26.47 -19.57 -29.59
N PHE A 243 -25.38 -20.17 -30.04
CA PHE A 243 -25.17 -20.63 -31.43
C PHE A 243 -25.55 -22.11 -31.53
N LEU A 244 -26.75 -22.38 -32.07
CA LEU A 244 -27.26 -23.70 -32.43
C LEU A 244 -27.64 -23.66 -33.94
N GLU A 245 -28.52 -24.54 -34.39
CA GLU A 245 -29.08 -24.46 -35.77
C GLU A 245 -29.76 -23.11 -36.06
N LYS A 246 -30.24 -22.44 -35.00
CA LYS A 246 -30.70 -21.04 -35.05
C LYS A 246 -29.98 -20.29 -33.94
N THR A 247 -29.47 -19.11 -34.24
CA THR A 247 -28.88 -18.22 -33.26
C THR A 247 -29.97 -17.56 -32.43
N TRP A 248 -29.92 -17.77 -31.13
CA TRP A 248 -30.78 -17.10 -30.17
C TRP A 248 -29.97 -16.01 -29.48
N ARG A 249 -30.52 -14.80 -29.48
CA ARG A 249 -29.95 -13.65 -28.78
C ARG A 249 -30.91 -13.20 -27.69
N GLN A 250 -30.42 -13.16 -26.46
CA GLN A 250 -31.11 -12.61 -25.32
C GLN A 250 -30.37 -11.36 -24.86
N GLU A 251 -31.11 -10.28 -24.69
CA GLU A 251 -30.61 -9.01 -24.18
C GLU A 251 -31.36 -8.68 -22.89
N SER A 252 -30.64 -8.39 -21.83
CA SER A 252 -31.19 -8.05 -20.52
C SER A 252 -30.49 -6.81 -20.01
N ASP A 253 -31.29 -5.78 -19.69
CA ASP A 253 -30.83 -4.58 -19.01
C ASP A 253 -31.17 -4.72 -17.51
N LEU A 254 -30.12 -4.76 -16.70
CA LEU A 254 -30.26 -4.80 -15.24
C LEU A 254 -29.79 -3.46 -14.68
N SER A 255 -30.63 -2.80 -13.94
CA SER A 255 -30.28 -1.63 -13.15
C SER A 255 -30.48 -1.92 -11.68
N SER A 256 -29.49 -1.62 -10.87
CA SER A 256 -29.58 -1.66 -9.42
C SER A 256 -29.07 -0.35 -8.83
N TRP A 257 -29.72 0.11 -7.79
CA TRP A 257 -29.23 1.25 -7.02
C TRP A 257 -29.16 0.86 -5.53
N VAL A 258 -28.10 1.32 -4.89
CA VAL A 258 -27.86 1.09 -3.46
C VAL A 258 -27.63 2.43 -2.79
N HIS A 259 -28.35 2.68 -1.72
CA HIS A 259 -28.12 3.82 -0.84
C HIS A 259 -27.72 3.28 0.53
N THR A 260 -26.51 3.61 0.95
CA THR A 260 -25.97 3.24 2.26
C THR A 260 -25.76 4.49 3.08
N GLN A 261 -26.38 4.54 4.26
CA GLN A 261 -26.24 5.61 5.23
C GLN A 261 -25.79 5.00 6.57
N ASN A 262 -24.64 5.44 7.08
CA ASN A 262 -24.03 5.00 8.34
C ASN A 262 -23.63 6.20 9.20
#